data_6ba14857913481e7742b6c68dded3657
#
_entry.id   6ba14857913481e7742b6c68dded3657
#
_cell.length_a   1.000
_cell.length_b   1.000
_cell.length_c   1.000
_cell.angle_alpha   90.00
_cell.angle_beta   90.00
_cell.angle_gamma   90.00
#
_symmetry.space_group_name_H-M   'P 1'
#
loop_
_entity.id
_entity.type
_entity.pdbx_description
1 polymer ?
#
loop_
_entity_poly.entity_id
_entity_poly.type
_entity_poly.pdbx_seq_one_letter_code
_entity_poly.pdbx_strand_id
1 'polypeptide(L)'
;DQAMIDDMPVLKSYARSGYFIRGTSDLELARGIRVPPEKFHETLVRYRSMVDRQEDTDFGRPQLLSRLDSSPLYAVSVRPGIHTTLGGLKIDPRARVLSDKGPIAGLYAAGEVTGGVLGARRLEGAGLTAAIVYGRIAGTEAADWAKLRAKTKPAAGTGG
;
A
#
# COMPACT_ATOMS: atom_id res chain seq x y z
N ASP A 1 -21.16 3.91 5.00
CA ASP A 1 -22.32 4.12 5.87
C ASP A 1 -22.05 3.59 7.28
N GLN A 2 -23.01 3.71 8.17
CA GLN A 2 -22.82 3.32 9.58
C GLN A 2 -22.51 1.82 9.73
N ALA A 3 -23.10 0.96 8.93
CA ALA A 3 -22.83 -0.48 8.99
C ALA A 3 -21.36 -0.80 8.76
N MET A 4 -20.74 -0.19 7.74
CA MET A 4 -19.29 -0.33 7.49
C MET A 4 -18.43 0.19 8.64
N ILE A 5 -18.83 1.30 9.26
CA ILE A 5 -18.12 1.85 10.43
C ILE A 5 -18.19 0.87 11.61
N ASP A 6 -19.33 0.22 11.81
CA ASP A 6 -19.52 -0.72 12.91
C ASP A 6 -18.75 -2.03 12.75
N ASP A 7 -18.59 -2.48 11.51
CA ASP A 7 -17.87 -3.71 11.20
C ASP A 7 -16.33 -3.55 11.25
N MET A 8 -15.81 -2.32 11.11
CA MET A 8 -14.37 -2.09 10.98
C MET A 8 -13.83 -1.18 12.10
N PRO A 9 -13.12 -1.73 13.11
CA PRO A 9 -12.59 -0.94 14.24
C PRO A 9 -11.72 0.25 13.83
N VAL A 10 -10.95 0.13 12.75
CA VAL A 10 -10.11 1.22 12.24
C VAL A 10 -10.96 2.39 11.74
N LEU A 11 -12.09 2.12 11.08
CA LEU A 11 -13.00 3.17 10.62
C LEU A 11 -13.70 3.89 11.79
N LYS A 12 -14.00 3.17 12.88
CA LYS A 12 -14.50 3.81 14.13
C LYS A 12 -13.51 4.83 14.67
N SER A 13 -12.21 4.52 14.64
CA SER A 13 -11.17 5.45 15.07
C SER A 13 -11.14 6.69 14.17
N TYR A 14 -11.18 6.51 12.86
CA TYR A 14 -11.19 7.64 11.91
C TYR A 14 -12.46 8.47 11.97
N ALA A 15 -13.62 7.86 12.20
CA ALA A 15 -14.89 8.59 12.39
C ALA A 15 -14.84 9.51 13.62
N ARG A 16 -14.14 9.09 14.68
CA ARG A 16 -13.96 9.88 15.90
C ARG A 16 -12.91 10.98 15.77
N SER A 17 -11.95 10.83 14.89
CA SER A 17 -10.84 11.78 14.70
C SER A 17 -11.19 13.00 13.85
N GLY A 18 -12.42 13.10 13.35
CA GLY A 18 -12.89 14.23 12.55
C GLY A 18 -12.45 14.22 11.07
N TYR A 19 -11.87 13.14 10.60
CA TYR A 19 -11.51 13.00 9.17
C TYR A 19 -12.72 12.79 8.26
N PHE A 20 -13.84 12.34 8.82
CA PHE A 20 -15.06 12.06 8.07
C PHE A 20 -16.10 13.19 8.23
N ILE A 21 -16.67 13.58 7.11
CA ILE A 21 -17.88 14.40 7.06
C ILE A 21 -19.05 13.44 7.24
N ARG A 22 -19.96 13.75 8.17
CA ARG A 22 -21.11 12.93 8.52
C ARG A 22 -22.38 13.60 8.05
N GLY A 23 -23.33 12.83 7.54
CA GLY A 23 -24.69 13.28 7.22
C GLY A 23 -25.71 12.22 7.57
N THR A 24 -26.86 12.62 8.10
CA THR A 24 -27.97 11.72 8.46
C THR A 24 -28.86 11.39 7.25
N SER A 25 -28.66 12.11 6.15
CA SER A 25 -29.30 11.87 4.86
C SER A 25 -28.35 12.14 3.70
N ASP A 26 -28.70 11.64 2.50
CA ASP A 26 -27.97 11.90 1.26
C ASP A 26 -27.80 13.42 1.02
N LEU A 27 -28.88 14.18 1.22
CA LEU A 27 -28.88 15.63 1.00
C LEU A 27 -28.00 16.38 2.03
N GLU A 28 -28.02 15.94 3.29
CA GLU A 28 -27.17 16.52 4.33
C GLU A 28 -25.70 16.24 4.06
N LEU A 29 -25.35 14.99 3.71
CA LEU A 29 -24.00 14.64 3.37
C LEU A 29 -23.50 15.42 2.15
N ALA A 30 -24.33 15.53 1.10
CA ALA A 30 -24.00 16.30 -0.11
C ALA A 30 -23.66 17.76 0.19
N ARG A 31 -24.43 18.41 1.07
CA ARG A 31 -24.14 19.79 1.53
C ARG A 31 -22.82 19.83 2.28
N GLY A 32 -22.56 18.86 3.15
CA GLY A 32 -21.31 18.78 3.92
C GLY A 32 -20.07 18.65 3.03
N ILE A 33 -20.14 17.87 1.95
CA ILE A 33 -19.06 17.71 0.97
C ILE A 33 -19.09 18.73 -0.17
N ARG A 34 -20.05 19.68 -0.12
CA ARG A 34 -20.19 20.79 -1.08
C ARG A 34 -20.40 20.37 -2.53
N VAL A 35 -21.24 19.35 -2.74
CA VAL A 35 -21.71 18.94 -4.06
C VAL A 35 -23.21 19.24 -4.23
N PRO A 36 -23.75 19.34 -5.46
CA PRO A 36 -25.18 19.54 -5.69
C PRO A 36 -26.00 18.40 -5.07
N PRO A 37 -26.88 18.68 -4.07
CA PRO A 37 -27.54 17.64 -3.29
C PRO A 37 -28.44 16.73 -4.12
N GLU A 38 -29.17 17.26 -5.09
CA GLU A 38 -30.08 16.51 -5.92
C GLU A 38 -29.32 15.53 -6.80
N LYS A 39 -28.23 15.96 -7.44
CA LYS A 39 -27.38 15.12 -8.27
C LYS A 39 -26.70 14.01 -7.45
N PHE A 40 -26.28 14.34 -6.23
CA PHE A 40 -25.70 13.35 -5.33
C PHE A 40 -26.72 12.28 -4.94
N HIS A 41 -27.95 12.71 -4.60
CA HIS A 41 -29.03 11.79 -4.27
C HIS A 41 -29.38 10.88 -5.47
N GLU A 42 -29.55 11.42 -6.67
CA GLU A 42 -29.80 10.66 -7.89
C GLU A 42 -28.70 9.59 -8.11
N THR A 43 -27.44 9.97 -7.92
CA THR A 43 -26.29 9.07 -8.04
C THR A 43 -26.37 7.93 -7.04
N LEU A 44 -26.71 8.21 -5.78
CA LEU A 44 -26.86 7.18 -4.75
C LEU A 44 -28.05 6.26 -5.02
N VAL A 45 -29.19 6.81 -5.46
CA VAL A 45 -30.36 5.99 -5.84
C VAL A 45 -30.00 5.03 -6.99
N ARG A 46 -29.30 5.55 -8.01
CA ARG A 46 -28.83 4.73 -9.13
C ARG A 46 -27.86 3.65 -8.64
N TYR A 47 -26.86 3.99 -7.82
CA TYR A 47 -25.90 3.05 -7.24
C TYR A 47 -26.62 1.95 -6.43
N ARG A 48 -27.56 2.31 -5.56
CA ARG A 48 -28.36 1.36 -4.78
C ARG A 48 -29.12 0.38 -5.67
N SER A 49 -29.65 0.85 -6.80
CA SER A 49 -30.34 -0.02 -7.77
C SER A 49 -29.36 -0.98 -8.48
N MET A 50 -28.11 -0.59 -8.70
CA MET A 50 -27.07 -1.49 -9.21
C MET A 50 -26.70 -2.56 -8.16
N VAL A 51 -26.58 -2.15 -6.88
CA VAL A 51 -26.33 -3.11 -5.78
C VAL A 51 -27.46 -4.15 -5.70
N ASP A 52 -28.71 -3.73 -5.81
CA ASP A 52 -29.87 -4.64 -5.78
C ASP A 52 -29.85 -5.65 -6.92
N ARG A 53 -29.39 -5.24 -8.10
CA ARG A 53 -29.26 -6.13 -9.28
C ARG A 53 -27.95 -6.88 -9.32
N GLN A 54 -26.98 -6.55 -8.43
CA GLN A 54 -25.61 -7.06 -8.45
C GLN A 54 -24.91 -6.83 -9.80
N GLU A 55 -25.24 -5.73 -10.48
CA GLU A 55 -24.71 -5.37 -11.79
C GLU A 55 -24.37 -3.88 -11.85
N ASP A 56 -23.08 -3.57 -12.04
CA ASP A 56 -22.61 -2.21 -12.28
C ASP A 56 -22.61 -1.92 -13.78
N THR A 57 -23.67 -1.25 -14.24
CA THR A 57 -23.84 -0.86 -15.65
C THR A 57 -22.98 0.34 -16.06
N ASP A 58 -22.35 1.06 -15.10
CA ASP A 58 -21.59 2.27 -15.38
C ASP A 58 -20.09 1.97 -15.57
N PHE A 59 -19.52 1.12 -14.72
CA PHE A 59 -18.07 0.89 -14.68
C PHE A 59 -17.71 -0.60 -14.70
N GLY A 60 -18.67 -1.51 -14.72
CA GLY A 60 -18.43 -2.95 -14.75
C GLY A 60 -17.72 -3.49 -13.50
N ARG A 61 -17.95 -2.91 -12.34
CA ARG A 61 -17.35 -3.38 -11.09
C ARG A 61 -17.90 -4.77 -10.74
N PRO A 62 -17.03 -5.77 -10.54
CA PRO A 62 -17.48 -7.16 -10.39
C PRO A 62 -18.15 -7.47 -9.05
N GLN A 63 -18.02 -6.59 -8.06
CA GLN A 63 -18.61 -6.78 -6.72
C GLN A 63 -19.16 -5.47 -6.18
N LEU A 64 -20.45 -5.49 -5.86
CA LEU A 64 -21.18 -4.39 -5.24
C LEU A 64 -21.56 -4.82 -3.83
N LEU A 65 -20.81 -4.37 -2.80
CA LEU A 65 -20.87 -4.93 -1.45
C LEU A 65 -21.87 -4.24 -0.53
N SER A 66 -22.11 -2.95 -0.68
CA SER A 66 -22.92 -2.17 0.26
C SER A 66 -23.84 -1.20 -0.48
N ARG A 67 -25.10 -1.14 -0.05
CA ARG A 67 -26.10 -0.19 -0.55
C ARG A 67 -25.83 1.26 -0.14
N LEU A 68 -25.01 1.49 0.85
CA LEU A 68 -24.78 2.81 1.42
C LEU A 68 -26.08 3.48 1.88
N ASP A 69 -26.92 2.76 2.63
CA ASP A 69 -28.22 3.22 3.11
C ASP A 69 -28.37 3.18 4.64
N SER A 70 -27.40 2.65 5.37
CA SER A 70 -27.36 2.70 6.84
C SER A 70 -26.91 4.07 7.33
N SER A 71 -27.89 4.84 7.86
CA SER A 71 -27.61 6.18 8.41
C SER A 71 -26.90 6.09 9.77
N PRO A 72 -25.96 7.02 10.05
CA PRO A 72 -25.50 8.10 9.19
C PRO A 72 -24.57 7.64 8.06
N LEU A 73 -24.51 8.43 7.00
CA LEU A 73 -23.56 8.30 5.93
C LEU A 73 -22.28 9.08 6.23
N TYR A 74 -21.17 8.63 5.68
CA TYR A 74 -19.85 9.26 5.87
C TYR A 74 -19.15 9.50 4.54
N ALA A 75 -18.46 10.61 4.45
CA ALA A 75 -17.58 10.93 3.34
C ALA A 75 -16.20 11.34 3.84
N VAL A 76 -15.17 11.03 3.05
CA VAL A 76 -13.79 11.41 3.32
C VAL A 76 -13.14 11.92 2.04
N SER A 77 -12.38 13.01 2.16
CA SER A 77 -11.58 13.51 1.03
C SER A 77 -10.37 12.60 0.81
N VAL A 78 -10.21 12.10 -0.40
CA VAL A 78 -9.09 11.25 -0.78
C VAL A 78 -8.32 11.85 -1.95
N ARG A 79 -7.04 11.54 -2.03
CA ARG A 79 -6.17 11.88 -3.17
C ARG A 79 -5.43 10.64 -3.63
N PRO A 80 -5.18 10.50 -4.94
CA PRO A 80 -4.28 9.45 -5.42
C PRO A 80 -2.90 9.62 -4.79
N GLY A 81 -2.30 8.51 -4.35
CA GLY A 81 -0.97 8.50 -3.78
C GLY A 81 -0.29 7.17 -4.03
N ILE A 82 1.05 7.21 -4.15
CA ILE A 82 1.86 6.00 -4.23
C ILE A 82 2.12 5.54 -2.79
N HIS A 83 1.65 4.36 -2.46
CA HIS A 83 1.85 3.75 -1.15
C HIS A 83 3.04 2.81 -1.13
N THR A 84 3.31 2.12 -2.25
CA THR A 84 4.40 1.16 -2.36
C THR A 84 4.77 0.93 -3.82
N THR A 85 6.01 0.49 -4.06
CA THR A 85 6.46 -0.02 -5.34
C THR A 85 6.77 -1.52 -5.22
N LEU A 86 6.50 -2.28 -6.28
CA LEU A 86 6.81 -3.71 -6.35
C LEU A 86 8.00 -4.00 -7.26
N GLY A 87 8.36 -3.02 -8.10
CA GLY A 87 9.58 -3.01 -8.90
C GLY A 87 10.78 -2.50 -8.11
N GLY A 88 11.98 -2.75 -8.62
CA GLY A 88 13.22 -2.29 -7.99
C GLY A 88 14.42 -3.15 -8.34
N LEU A 89 15.46 -3.07 -7.53
CA LEU A 89 16.69 -3.84 -7.72
C LEU A 89 16.42 -5.33 -7.58
N LYS A 90 16.81 -6.10 -8.56
CA LYS A 90 16.75 -7.56 -8.50
C LYS A 90 17.83 -8.08 -7.55
N ILE A 91 17.44 -8.92 -6.60
CA ILE A 91 18.35 -9.52 -5.61
C ILE A 91 18.26 -11.05 -5.65
N ASP A 92 19.31 -11.70 -5.17
CA ASP A 92 19.30 -13.13 -4.88
C ASP A 92 18.93 -13.42 -3.42
N PRO A 93 18.79 -14.70 -3.01
CA PRO A 93 18.47 -15.06 -1.62
C PRO A 93 19.48 -14.57 -0.55
N ARG A 94 20.69 -14.18 -0.96
CA ARG A 94 21.72 -13.56 -0.11
C ARG A 94 21.68 -12.04 -0.13
N ALA A 95 20.59 -11.46 -0.64
CA ALA A 95 20.39 -10.01 -0.79
C ALA A 95 21.45 -9.30 -1.67
N ARG A 96 22.20 -10.02 -2.49
CA ARG A 96 23.15 -9.43 -3.44
C ARG A 96 22.39 -8.85 -4.63
N VAL A 97 22.72 -7.63 -5.03
CA VAL A 97 22.12 -7.01 -6.21
C VAL A 97 22.64 -7.70 -7.47
N LEU A 98 21.71 -8.04 -8.37
CA LEU A 98 21.99 -8.73 -9.62
C LEU A 98 22.04 -7.76 -10.79
N SER A 99 23.06 -7.92 -11.64
CA SER A 99 23.10 -7.41 -13.01
C SER A 99 22.87 -8.55 -14.00
N ASP A 100 22.86 -8.25 -15.31
CA ASP A 100 22.77 -9.25 -16.38
C ASP A 100 23.97 -10.24 -16.37
N LYS A 101 25.09 -9.83 -15.75
CA LYS A 101 26.31 -10.64 -15.62
C LYS A 101 26.41 -11.39 -14.29
N GLY A 102 25.37 -11.32 -13.45
CA GLY A 102 25.34 -11.93 -12.13
C GLY A 102 25.46 -10.93 -10.98
N PRO A 103 25.78 -11.40 -9.77
CA PRO A 103 25.84 -10.55 -8.58
C PRO A 103 26.92 -9.47 -8.70
N ILE A 104 26.53 -8.23 -8.32
CA ILE A 104 27.46 -7.11 -8.25
C ILE A 104 28.25 -7.23 -6.93
N ALA A 105 29.59 -7.32 -7.03
CA ALA A 105 30.43 -7.53 -5.88
C ALA A 105 30.33 -6.38 -4.86
N GLY A 106 30.01 -6.72 -3.61
CA GLY A 106 29.92 -5.76 -2.50
C GLY A 106 28.66 -4.91 -2.49
N LEU A 107 27.70 -5.15 -3.41
CA LEU A 107 26.43 -4.43 -3.44
C LEU A 107 25.29 -5.33 -2.95
N TYR A 108 24.60 -4.85 -1.91
CA TYR A 108 23.46 -5.53 -1.30
C TYR A 108 22.29 -4.57 -1.22
N ALA A 109 21.07 -5.12 -1.25
CA ALA A 109 19.86 -4.31 -1.12
C ALA A 109 18.77 -5.06 -0.34
N ALA A 110 17.96 -4.30 0.39
CA ALA A 110 16.81 -4.82 1.12
C ALA A 110 15.70 -3.77 1.22
N GLY A 111 14.48 -4.19 1.54
CA GLY A 111 13.33 -3.32 1.69
C GLY A 111 12.71 -2.94 0.36
N GLU A 112 11.99 -1.83 0.33
CA GLU A 112 11.18 -1.43 -0.83
C GLU A 112 11.97 -1.12 -2.09
N VAL A 113 13.27 -0.82 -1.98
CA VAL A 113 14.17 -0.64 -3.13
C VAL A 113 14.33 -1.93 -3.95
N THR A 114 13.99 -3.10 -3.40
CA THR A 114 14.11 -4.39 -4.07
C THR A 114 12.85 -4.74 -4.85
N GLY A 115 13.01 -5.28 -6.06
CA GLY A 115 11.92 -5.76 -6.91
C GLY A 115 11.83 -7.28 -6.93
N GLY A 116 10.61 -7.79 -7.14
CA GLY A 116 10.33 -9.22 -7.34
C GLY A 116 10.21 -10.07 -6.06
N VAL A 117 10.68 -9.60 -4.92
CA VAL A 117 10.61 -10.34 -3.64
C VAL A 117 9.17 -10.66 -3.23
N LEU A 118 8.26 -9.73 -3.44
CA LEU A 118 6.85 -9.85 -3.05
C LEU A 118 5.92 -10.23 -4.22
N GLY A 119 6.48 -10.47 -5.41
CA GLY A 119 5.71 -10.79 -6.61
C GLY A 119 4.88 -9.62 -7.12
N ALA A 120 3.78 -9.93 -7.82
CA ALA A 120 2.90 -8.94 -8.45
C ALA A 120 1.88 -8.31 -7.47
N ARG A 121 1.68 -8.90 -6.29
CA ARG A 121 0.76 -8.42 -5.25
C ARG A 121 1.38 -8.63 -3.89
N ARG A 122 1.28 -7.62 -3.05
CA ARG A 122 1.78 -7.65 -1.68
C ARG A 122 0.65 -7.94 -0.69
N LEU A 123 0.84 -8.94 0.16
CA LEU A 123 0.01 -9.11 1.35
C LEU A 123 0.32 -8.02 2.37
N GLU A 124 -0.67 -7.64 3.15
CA GLU A 124 -0.49 -6.69 4.24
C GLU A 124 0.56 -7.20 5.24
N GLY A 125 1.44 -6.31 5.70
CA GLY A 125 2.58 -6.66 6.57
C GLY A 125 3.80 -7.28 5.86
N ALA A 126 3.63 -7.89 4.68
CA ALA A 126 4.72 -8.57 3.98
C ALA A 126 5.90 -7.65 3.61
N GLY A 127 5.62 -6.36 3.32
CA GLY A 127 6.68 -5.39 3.02
C GLY A 127 7.62 -5.14 4.20
N LEU A 128 7.07 -4.98 5.40
CA LEU A 128 7.87 -4.81 6.62
C LEU A 128 8.66 -6.08 6.94
N THR A 129 8.02 -7.24 6.84
CA THR A 129 8.66 -8.54 7.05
C THR A 129 9.84 -8.73 6.09
N ALA A 130 9.65 -8.48 4.79
CA ALA A 130 10.70 -8.59 3.80
C ALA A 130 11.86 -7.61 4.08
N ALA A 131 11.56 -6.37 4.48
CA ALA A 131 12.57 -5.38 4.83
C ALA A 131 13.44 -5.83 6.02
N ILE A 132 12.84 -6.39 7.07
CA ILE A 132 13.54 -6.88 8.26
C ILE A 132 14.40 -8.11 7.91
N VAL A 133 13.82 -9.11 7.24
CA VAL A 133 14.50 -10.36 6.92
C VAL A 133 15.68 -10.11 5.98
N TYR A 134 15.44 -9.46 4.83
CA TYR A 134 16.50 -9.19 3.87
C TYR A 134 17.49 -8.13 4.36
N GLY A 135 17.06 -7.18 5.21
CA GLY A 135 17.97 -6.23 5.87
C GLY A 135 19.00 -6.93 6.75
N ARG A 136 18.56 -7.93 7.53
CA ARG A 136 19.45 -8.78 8.31
C ARG A 136 20.41 -9.59 7.44
N ILE A 137 19.91 -10.22 6.39
CA ILE A 137 20.74 -10.99 5.45
C ILE A 137 21.76 -10.08 4.78
N ALA A 138 21.34 -8.94 4.22
CA ALA A 138 22.22 -7.97 3.56
C ALA A 138 23.32 -7.47 4.48
N GLY A 139 22.98 -7.14 5.73
CA GLY A 139 23.95 -6.68 6.72
C GLY A 139 25.00 -7.73 7.07
N THR A 140 24.58 -8.99 7.28
CA THR A 140 25.51 -10.11 7.55
C THR A 140 26.42 -10.37 6.37
N GLU A 141 25.90 -10.50 5.17
CA GLU A 141 26.65 -10.75 3.95
C GLU A 141 27.63 -9.62 3.62
N ALA A 142 27.21 -8.36 3.79
CA ALA A 142 28.08 -7.20 3.59
C ALA A 142 29.24 -7.16 4.59
N ALA A 143 29.00 -7.49 5.86
CA ALA A 143 30.04 -7.55 6.88
C ALA A 143 31.07 -8.65 6.58
N ASP A 144 30.61 -9.82 6.16
CA ASP A 144 31.51 -10.94 5.82
C ASP A 144 32.32 -10.64 4.55
N TRP A 145 31.70 -10.04 3.57
CA TRP A 145 32.42 -9.58 2.36
C TRP A 145 33.49 -8.54 2.70
N ALA A 146 33.17 -7.56 3.55
CA ALA A 146 34.13 -6.56 3.99
C ALA A 146 35.33 -7.16 4.73
N LYS A 147 35.12 -8.16 5.61
CA LYS A 147 36.18 -8.89 6.31
C LYS A 147 37.09 -9.64 5.33
N LEU A 148 36.50 -10.30 4.32
CA LEU A 148 37.28 -10.98 3.28
C LEU A 148 38.16 -10.01 2.50
N ARG A 149 37.60 -8.89 2.08
CA ARG A 149 38.35 -7.82 1.36
C ARG A 149 39.48 -7.23 2.18
N ALA A 150 39.26 -7.03 3.47
CA ALA A 150 40.32 -6.54 4.36
C ALA A 150 41.52 -7.50 4.46
N LYS A 151 41.22 -8.82 4.45
CA LYS A 151 42.28 -9.85 4.49
C LYS A 151 43.06 -10.00 3.16
N THR A 152 42.43 -9.66 2.03
CA THR A 152 43.02 -9.81 0.71
C THR A 152 43.69 -8.53 0.18
N LYS A 153 43.55 -7.41 0.86
CA LYS A 153 44.19 -6.16 0.49
C LYS A 153 45.70 -6.28 0.81
N PRO A 154 46.63 -6.19 -0.15
CA PRO A 154 48.03 -6.16 0.16
C PRO A 154 48.36 -5.00 1.10
N ALA A 155 49.22 -5.23 2.10
CA ALA A 155 49.71 -4.16 2.97
C ALA A 155 50.20 -3.03 2.08
N ALA A 156 49.68 -1.81 2.29
CA ALA A 156 50.20 -0.64 1.59
C ALA A 156 51.69 -0.58 1.87
N GLY A 157 52.48 -0.79 0.82
CA GLY A 157 53.93 -0.70 0.94
C GLY A 157 54.30 0.64 1.55
N THR A 158 54.99 0.64 2.68
CA THR A 158 55.70 1.76 3.20
C THR A 158 56.82 2.07 2.19
N GLY A 159 56.43 2.89 1.19
CA GLY A 159 57.43 3.50 0.30
C GLY A 159 58.25 4.48 1.13
N GLY A 160 59.51 4.16 1.36
CA GLY A 160 60.51 5.08 1.88
C GLY A 160 60.92 6.08 0.82
#